data_61a1a3b942468f152289c89265c59bf3
#
_entry.id   61a1a3b942468f152289c89265c59bf3
#
_cell.length_a   1.000
_cell.length_b   1.000
_cell.length_c   1.000
_cell.angle_alpha   90.00
_cell.angle_beta   90.00
_cell.angle_gamma   90.00
#
_symmetry.space_group_name_H-M   'P 1'
#
loop_
_entity.id
_entity.type
_entity.pdbx_description
1 polymer ?
#
loop_
_entity_poly.entity_id
_entity_poly.type
_entity_poly.pdbx_seq_one_letter_code
_entity_poly.pdbx_strand_id
1 'polypeptide(L)'
;MAKDKKVEQITNLEDDFAQWYTDICRKAELVEYASVKGFTILRPYGFAIWENMQRLMDAEFKKTGHENVAMPVLIPESLLKKEGELVNGCAPEVAWVTMGGSEKLEERLAFRPTSETMFCDHWSRVLQTYRQLPMLYNQWCSVIRWEKTTRPFLRSREFWWQEGHTIHETAEEAQAETMQQLNCYADFFRHVLAIPVVPGRKTEKEKFAGAEATYTVECMMKDRKALQGATSHYFGDKFSRAYNVTFTGRDNKLQYPFQTSWGSTTRMIGAVIMTHGDNNGLVLPPRIAPTQVVIVPIAAHKNPEVLETAKSVMADLIAAGVRVKLDDSDQSMGWKCAEYEMRGVPIRLELGPRDLAEGNCCLVRRDNGEKVTAKIEGIVDEIKALLDAIHDSMYTVAEKNLEDNTFDLKTIDEVKEMAAGRGGFARTKWCGSLECELKMKEQAGVSSRCMPLKQSGTTGKCVCCGKECTTDIYWGVAY
;
A
#
# COMPACT_ATOMS: atom_id res chain seq x y z
N MET A 1 4.99 42.03 -19.06
CA MET A 1 5.42 40.64 -19.24
C MET A 1 5.39 40.00 -17.83
N ALA A 2 4.37 39.23 -17.54
CA ALA A 2 4.34 38.45 -16.30
C ALA A 2 5.47 37.41 -16.41
N LYS A 3 6.42 37.44 -15.46
CA LYS A 3 7.43 36.38 -15.36
C LYS A 3 6.66 35.08 -15.15
N ASP A 4 6.83 34.11 -16.06
CA ASP A 4 6.37 32.75 -15.87
C ASP A 4 6.75 32.31 -14.46
N LYS A 5 5.74 31.99 -13.65
CA LYS A 5 5.96 31.48 -12.31
C LYS A 5 6.74 30.19 -12.48
N LYS A 6 8.02 30.18 -12.10
CA LYS A 6 8.83 28.98 -12.04
C LYS A 6 8.02 27.96 -11.26
N VAL A 7 7.80 26.78 -11.81
CA VAL A 7 7.20 25.66 -11.06
C VAL A 7 8.04 25.48 -9.80
N GLU A 8 7.39 25.48 -8.64
CA GLU A 8 8.09 25.35 -7.37
C GLU A 8 8.85 24.04 -7.36
N GLN A 9 10.16 24.12 -7.21
CA GLN A 9 11.00 22.95 -7.06
C GLN A 9 10.69 22.27 -5.72
N ILE A 10 10.64 20.95 -5.73
CA ILE A 10 10.62 20.12 -4.52
C ILE A 10 12.04 20.02 -3.96
N THR A 11 12.15 19.68 -2.67
CA THR A 11 13.43 19.33 -2.04
C THR A 11 14.06 18.17 -2.80
N ASN A 12 15.38 18.19 -2.94
CA ASN A 12 16.11 17.10 -3.58
C ASN A 12 16.10 15.86 -2.66
N LEU A 13 15.84 14.70 -3.22
CA LEU A 13 15.68 13.46 -2.45
C LEU A 13 16.98 13.00 -1.78
N GLU A 14 18.14 13.37 -2.33
CA GLU A 14 19.46 13.07 -1.75
C GLU A 14 19.79 14.00 -0.58
N ASP A 15 19.24 15.21 -0.55
CA ASP A 15 19.50 16.19 0.51
C ASP A 15 18.59 15.95 1.74
N ASP A 16 17.29 15.77 1.52
CA ASP A 16 16.31 15.46 2.57
C ASP A 16 15.16 14.62 2.01
N PHE A 17 15.28 13.31 2.14
CA PHE A 17 14.27 12.36 1.66
C PHE A 17 12.90 12.55 2.34
N ALA A 18 12.89 12.92 3.61
CA ALA A 18 11.65 13.12 4.35
C ALA A 18 10.89 14.36 3.89
N GLN A 19 11.60 15.46 3.63
CA GLN A 19 11.02 16.68 3.10
C GLN A 19 10.63 16.52 1.63
N TRP A 20 11.47 15.88 0.80
CA TRP A 20 11.15 15.51 -0.56
C TRP A 20 9.81 14.75 -0.65
N TYR A 21 9.64 13.73 0.20
CA TYR A 21 8.39 12.95 0.26
C TYR A 21 7.18 13.84 0.59
N THR A 22 7.32 14.71 1.59
CA THR A 22 6.24 15.61 2.01
C THR A 22 5.91 16.63 0.92
N ASP A 23 6.93 17.16 0.25
CA ASP A 23 6.76 18.09 -0.86
C ASP A 23 5.97 17.44 -2.01
N ILE A 24 6.29 16.21 -2.39
CA ILE A 24 5.53 15.48 -3.42
C ILE A 24 4.07 15.30 -2.99
N CYS A 25 3.81 14.85 -1.76
CA CYS A 25 2.45 14.66 -1.26
C CYS A 25 1.59 15.92 -1.43
N ARG A 26 2.16 17.10 -1.21
CA ARG A 26 1.45 18.37 -1.28
C ARG A 26 1.45 18.99 -2.69
N LYS A 27 2.60 19.03 -3.37
CA LYS A 27 2.73 19.70 -4.66
C LYS A 27 2.13 18.92 -5.83
N ALA A 28 2.09 17.60 -5.75
CA ALA A 28 1.31 16.76 -6.66
C ALA A 28 -0.19 16.75 -6.33
N GLU A 29 -0.61 17.56 -5.35
CA GLU A 29 -2.00 17.71 -4.91
C GLU A 29 -2.66 16.40 -4.44
N LEU A 30 -1.91 15.56 -3.75
CA LEU A 30 -2.42 14.31 -3.19
C LEU A 30 -3.14 14.51 -1.88
N VAL A 31 -2.58 15.37 -1.01
CA VAL A 31 -3.13 15.66 0.33
C VAL A 31 -3.01 17.14 0.68
N GLU A 32 -3.82 17.55 1.65
CA GLU A 32 -3.66 18.77 2.41
C GLU A 32 -3.87 18.48 3.90
N TYR A 33 -3.28 19.27 4.78
CA TYR A 33 -3.47 19.11 6.22
C TYR A 33 -4.85 19.61 6.64
N ALA A 34 -5.54 18.82 7.46
CA ALA A 34 -6.82 19.21 8.02
C ALA A 34 -6.63 20.13 9.24
N SER A 35 -7.70 20.80 9.65
CA SER A 35 -7.71 21.67 10.85
C SER A 35 -7.40 20.90 12.13
N VAL A 36 -7.76 19.62 12.20
CA VAL A 36 -7.42 18.76 13.33
C VAL A 36 -6.03 18.16 13.09
N LYS A 37 -5.11 18.42 14.02
CA LYS A 37 -3.72 17.96 13.93
C LYS A 37 -3.61 16.44 13.75
N GLY A 38 -2.82 16.02 12.77
CA GLY A 38 -2.58 14.62 12.48
C GLY A 38 -3.60 13.98 11.52
N PHE A 39 -4.60 14.75 11.09
CA PHE A 39 -5.54 14.39 10.04
C PHE A 39 -5.15 15.02 8.71
N THR A 40 -5.45 14.34 7.62
CA THR A 40 -5.19 14.82 6.26
C THR A 40 -6.44 14.73 5.40
N ILE A 41 -6.58 15.70 4.51
CA ILE A 41 -7.58 15.69 3.45
C ILE A 41 -6.92 14.98 2.25
N LEU A 42 -7.49 13.87 1.80
CA LEU A 42 -7.11 13.32 0.49
C LEU A 42 -7.75 14.19 -0.58
N ARG A 43 -6.92 14.90 -1.34
CA ARG A 43 -7.38 15.75 -2.43
C ARG A 43 -7.87 14.89 -3.62
N PRO A 44 -8.65 15.43 -4.55
CA PRO A 44 -9.23 14.64 -5.64
C PRO A 44 -8.23 13.77 -6.40
N TYR A 45 -7.02 14.25 -6.67
CA TYR A 45 -6.01 13.47 -7.38
C TYR A 45 -5.48 12.30 -6.54
N GLY A 46 -5.20 12.54 -5.26
CA GLY A 46 -4.79 11.50 -4.32
C GLY A 46 -5.89 10.46 -4.09
N PHE A 47 -7.14 10.91 -3.99
CA PHE A 47 -8.26 10.00 -3.80
C PHE A 47 -8.54 9.16 -5.06
N ALA A 48 -8.39 9.74 -6.26
CA ALA A 48 -8.51 9.00 -7.52
C ALA A 48 -7.47 7.86 -7.67
N ILE A 49 -6.26 8.06 -7.15
CA ILE A 49 -5.27 6.97 -7.08
C ILE A 49 -5.79 5.84 -6.17
N TRP A 50 -6.33 6.21 -5.01
CA TRP A 50 -6.93 5.24 -4.08
C TRP A 50 -8.12 4.50 -4.68
N GLU A 51 -9.02 5.19 -5.39
CA GLU A 51 -10.17 4.57 -6.08
C GLU A 51 -9.71 3.55 -7.12
N ASN A 52 -8.64 3.84 -7.88
CA ASN A 52 -8.06 2.87 -8.82
C ASN A 52 -7.48 1.66 -8.08
N MET A 53 -6.77 1.86 -6.97
CA MET A 53 -6.26 0.76 -6.14
C MET A 53 -7.42 -0.08 -5.59
N GLN A 54 -8.44 0.57 -5.03
CA GLN A 54 -9.64 -0.08 -4.50
C GLN A 54 -10.33 -0.92 -5.57
N ARG A 55 -10.61 -0.35 -6.74
CA ARG A 55 -11.29 -1.04 -7.84
C ARG A 55 -10.54 -2.30 -8.28
N LEU A 56 -9.22 -2.21 -8.41
CA LEU A 56 -8.39 -3.34 -8.87
C LEU A 56 -8.28 -4.43 -7.79
N MET A 57 -8.09 -4.05 -6.54
CA MET A 57 -7.96 -5.01 -5.43
C MET A 57 -9.30 -5.66 -5.09
N ASP A 58 -10.40 -4.90 -5.07
CA ASP A 58 -11.75 -5.42 -4.81
C ASP A 58 -12.17 -6.46 -5.86
N ALA A 59 -11.74 -6.27 -7.12
CA ALA A 59 -11.99 -7.25 -8.16
C ALA A 59 -11.31 -8.60 -7.87
N GLU A 60 -10.10 -8.59 -7.28
CA GLU A 60 -9.42 -9.84 -6.90
C GLU A 60 -10.13 -10.52 -5.71
N PHE A 61 -10.57 -9.75 -4.70
CA PHE A 61 -11.33 -10.32 -3.58
C PHE A 61 -12.64 -10.96 -4.05
N LYS A 62 -13.36 -10.34 -4.98
CA LYS A 62 -14.60 -10.89 -5.52
C LYS A 62 -14.41 -12.18 -6.33
N LYS A 63 -13.26 -12.33 -7.01
CA LYS A 63 -12.94 -13.59 -7.70
C LYS A 63 -12.84 -14.79 -6.75
N THR A 64 -12.51 -14.56 -5.49
CA THR A 64 -12.39 -15.56 -4.44
C THR A 64 -13.60 -15.64 -3.53
N GLY A 65 -14.70 -15.00 -3.90
CA GLY A 65 -16.01 -15.12 -3.24
C GLY A 65 -16.21 -14.17 -2.04
N HIS A 66 -15.33 -13.18 -1.86
CA HIS A 66 -15.46 -12.21 -0.76
C HIS A 66 -16.55 -11.18 -1.08
N GLU A 67 -17.31 -10.81 -0.04
CA GLU A 67 -18.39 -9.85 -0.10
C GLU A 67 -18.08 -8.62 0.74
N ASN A 68 -18.39 -7.44 0.22
CA ASN A 68 -18.21 -6.20 0.94
C ASN A 68 -19.34 -5.97 1.93
N VAL A 69 -18.97 -5.56 3.14
CA VAL A 69 -19.91 -5.16 4.20
C VAL A 69 -19.56 -3.76 4.71
N ALA A 70 -20.46 -3.17 5.47
CA ALA A 70 -20.22 -1.91 6.17
C ALA A 70 -20.55 -2.08 7.66
N MET A 71 -19.53 -2.05 8.50
CA MET A 71 -19.69 -2.05 9.95
C MET A 71 -19.80 -0.62 10.48
N PRO A 72 -20.53 -0.39 11.60
CA PRO A 72 -20.59 0.91 12.24
C PRO A 72 -19.20 1.44 12.62
N VAL A 73 -19.05 2.76 12.66
CA VAL A 73 -17.76 3.40 12.99
C VAL A 73 -17.43 3.39 14.49
N LEU A 74 -18.45 3.27 15.34
CA LEU A 74 -18.31 3.35 16.80
C LEU A 74 -18.40 1.96 17.44
N ILE A 75 -17.48 1.72 18.36
CA ILE A 75 -17.37 0.47 19.11
C ILE A 75 -17.61 0.78 20.62
N PRO A 76 -18.54 0.09 21.30
CA PRO A 76 -18.70 0.21 22.74
C PRO A 76 -17.42 -0.18 23.50
N GLU A 77 -17.07 0.57 24.55
CA GLU A 77 -15.90 0.28 25.38
C GLU A 77 -15.90 -1.14 25.95
N SER A 78 -17.07 -1.66 26.30
CA SER A 78 -17.25 -3.02 26.80
C SER A 78 -16.78 -4.10 25.83
N LEU A 79 -16.98 -3.89 24.51
CA LEU A 79 -16.48 -4.82 23.50
C LEU A 79 -14.95 -4.74 23.36
N LEU A 80 -14.36 -3.55 23.43
CA LEU A 80 -12.90 -3.39 23.38
C LEU A 80 -12.20 -3.95 24.61
N LYS A 81 -12.84 -3.94 25.78
CA LYS A 81 -12.28 -4.56 26.99
C LYS A 81 -12.08 -6.06 26.84
N LYS A 82 -12.99 -6.75 26.16
CA LYS A 82 -12.84 -8.18 25.85
C LYS A 82 -11.62 -8.45 24.98
N GLU A 83 -11.36 -7.57 24.01
CA GLU A 83 -10.14 -7.64 23.19
C GLU A 83 -8.88 -7.39 24.04
N GLY A 84 -8.91 -6.37 24.91
CA GLY A 84 -7.80 -6.06 25.81
C GLY A 84 -7.39 -7.22 26.72
N GLU A 85 -8.33 -8.04 27.14
CA GLU A 85 -8.07 -9.26 27.92
C GLU A 85 -7.34 -10.33 27.06
N LEU A 86 -7.71 -10.45 25.76
CA LEU A 86 -7.06 -11.36 24.82
C LEU A 86 -5.64 -10.95 24.44
N VAL A 87 -5.39 -9.64 24.34
CA VAL A 87 -4.12 -9.10 23.86
C VAL A 87 -3.20 -8.55 24.96
N ASN A 88 -3.41 -8.96 26.22
CA ASN A 88 -2.60 -8.56 27.37
C ASN A 88 -2.45 -7.03 27.54
N GLY A 89 -3.52 -6.28 27.36
CA GLY A 89 -3.54 -4.84 27.65
C GLY A 89 -2.98 -3.93 26.56
N CYS A 90 -2.65 -4.45 25.39
CA CYS A 90 -2.19 -3.65 24.26
C CYS A 90 -3.38 -3.07 23.48
N ALA A 91 -4.16 -2.20 24.13
CA ALA A 91 -5.21 -1.46 23.44
C ALA A 91 -4.58 -0.36 22.56
N PRO A 92 -4.99 -0.23 21.30
CA PRO A 92 -4.56 0.89 20.48
C PRO A 92 -5.02 2.23 21.09
N GLU A 93 -4.23 3.28 20.96
CA GLU A 93 -4.69 4.62 21.37
C GLU A 93 -5.90 5.00 20.48
N VAL A 94 -7.08 5.07 21.10
CA VAL A 94 -8.35 5.32 20.43
C VAL A 94 -8.86 6.74 20.68
N ALA A 95 -9.66 7.26 19.78
CA ALA A 95 -10.45 8.46 20.01
C ALA A 95 -11.80 8.06 20.64
N TRP A 96 -12.19 8.74 21.72
CA TRP A 96 -13.39 8.44 22.47
C TRP A 96 -14.51 9.44 22.21
N VAL A 97 -15.73 8.92 22.02
CA VAL A 97 -16.97 9.70 22.04
C VAL A 97 -17.62 9.50 23.41
N THR A 98 -17.85 10.60 24.10
CA THR A 98 -18.39 10.62 25.46
C THR A 98 -19.76 11.28 25.56
N MET A 99 -20.19 11.94 24.47
CA MET A 99 -21.48 12.64 24.40
C MET A 99 -22.19 12.29 23.09
N GLY A 100 -23.51 12.13 23.14
CA GLY A 100 -24.41 12.04 22.00
C GLY A 100 -25.34 13.25 22.00
N GLY A 101 -25.17 14.16 21.03
CA GLY A 101 -25.81 15.47 21.09
C GLY A 101 -25.32 16.26 22.31
N SER A 102 -26.22 16.67 23.20
CA SER A 102 -25.92 17.38 24.45
C SER A 102 -25.89 16.47 25.69
N GLU A 103 -26.15 15.18 25.52
CA GLU A 103 -26.24 14.23 26.63
C GLU A 103 -24.96 13.42 26.76
N LYS A 104 -24.52 13.18 28.00
CA LYS A 104 -23.40 12.29 28.32
C LYS A 104 -23.84 10.84 28.10
N LEU A 105 -23.02 10.09 27.38
CA LEU A 105 -23.27 8.66 27.17
C LEU A 105 -23.03 7.88 28.48
N GLU A 106 -23.84 6.86 28.73
CA GLU A 106 -23.66 5.93 29.86
C GLU A 106 -22.36 5.13 29.70
N GLU A 107 -22.02 4.77 28.48
CA GLU A 107 -20.79 4.06 28.10
C GLU A 107 -20.06 4.85 27.01
N ARG A 108 -18.72 4.95 27.13
CA ARG A 108 -17.90 5.57 26.09
C ARG A 108 -17.89 4.71 24.83
N LEU A 109 -17.85 5.37 23.69
CA LEU A 109 -17.71 4.71 22.40
C LEU A 109 -16.36 5.10 21.78
N ALA A 110 -15.65 4.12 21.23
CA ALA A 110 -14.41 4.36 20.50
C ALA A 110 -14.68 4.48 19.00
N PHE A 111 -14.04 5.45 18.34
CA PHE A 111 -13.88 5.32 16.89
C PHE A 111 -13.04 4.07 16.60
N ARG A 112 -13.51 3.21 15.69
CA ARG A 112 -12.83 1.94 15.38
C ARG A 112 -11.37 2.15 14.99
N PRO A 113 -10.42 1.51 15.70
CA PRO A 113 -9.02 1.45 15.28
C PRO A 113 -8.73 0.25 14.37
N THR A 114 -9.58 -0.74 14.43
CA THR A 114 -9.71 -1.98 13.67
C THR A 114 -11.05 -2.61 14.04
N SER A 115 -11.52 -3.63 13.34
CA SER A 115 -12.90 -4.09 13.48
C SER A 115 -13.08 -5.55 13.91
N GLU A 116 -12.04 -6.28 14.34
CA GLU A 116 -12.12 -7.70 14.77
C GLU A 116 -13.25 -7.90 15.79
N THR A 117 -13.28 -7.03 16.78
CA THR A 117 -14.29 -6.99 17.87
C THR A 117 -15.72 -6.90 17.33
N MET A 118 -15.95 -6.02 16.35
CA MET A 118 -17.29 -5.82 15.79
C MET A 118 -17.72 -6.99 14.92
N PHE A 119 -16.80 -7.56 14.15
CA PHE A 119 -17.08 -8.75 13.34
C PHE A 119 -17.42 -9.95 14.26
N CYS A 120 -16.68 -10.15 15.34
CA CYS A 120 -16.98 -11.19 16.30
C CYS A 120 -18.34 -10.99 16.97
N ASP A 121 -18.67 -9.77 17.38
CA ASP A 121 -19.96 -9.44 17.96
C ASP A 121 -21.12 -9.69 16.96
N HIS A 122 -20.93 -9.33 15.69
CA HIS A 122 -21.87 -9.61 14.62
C HIS A 122 -22.06 -11.13 14.41
N TRP A 123 -20.97 -11.87 14.24
CA TRP A 123 -21.02 -13.31 13.99
C TRP A 123 -21.60 -14.09 15.16
N SER A 124 -21.40 -13.66 16.41
CA SER A 124 -22.00 -14.30 17.60
C SER A 124 -23.54 -14.30 17.55
N ARG A 125 -24.13 -13.38 16.78
CA ARG A 125 -25.58 -13.24 16.61
C ARG A 125 -26.13 -13.92 15.37
N VAL A 126 -25.34 -14.06 14.31
CA VAL A 126 -25.83 -14.54 13.00
C VAL A 126 -25.39 -15.95 12.63
N LEU A 127 -24.24 -16.42 13.15
CA LEU A 127 -23.72 -17.75 12.88
C LEU A 127 -24.47 -18.80 13.71
N GLN A 128 -25.03 -19.82 13.06
CA GLN A 128 -25.79 -20.89 13.69
C GLN A 128 -25.31 -22.27 13.30
N THR A 129 -24.92 -22.49 12.06
CA THR A 129 -24.62 -23.81 11.50
C THR A 129 -23.43 -23.76 10.57
N TYR A 130 -22.71 -24.87 10.46
CA TYR A 130 -21.59 -25.05 9.53
C TYR A 130 -21.93 -24.73 8.06
N ARG A 131 -23.23 -24.81 7.68
CA ARG A 131 -23.68 -24.50 6.31
C ARG A 131 -23.54 -23.03 5.94
N GLN A 132 -23.37 -22.15 6.93
CA GLN A 132 -23.13 -20.71 6.71
C GLN A 132 -21.64 -20.38 6.52
N LEU A 133 -20.75 -21.34 6.77
CA LEU A 133 -19.31 -21.17 6.65
C LEU A 133 -18.80 -21.60 5.27
N PRO A 134 -17.74 -20.97 4.76
CA PRO A 134 -17.09 -19.80 5.34
C PRO A 134 -17.89 -18.51 5.17
N MET A 135 -17.72 -17.54 6.07
CA MET A 135 -18.14 -16.15 5.87
C MET A 135 -16.91 -15.32 5.49
N LEU A 136 -16.94 -14.75 4.30
CA LEU A 136 -15.80 -14.08 3.67
C LEU A 136 -16.12 -12.61 3.48
N TYR A 137 -15.84 -11.79 4.49
CA TYR A 137 -16.20 -10.38 4.49
C TYR A 137 -14.98 -9.48 4.30
N ASN A 138 -15.22 -8.36 3.62
CA ASN A 138 -14.27 -7.26 3.47
C ASN A 138 -15.01 -5.94 3.68
N GLN A 139 -14.35 -4.92 4.19
CA GLN A 139 -14.88 -3.57 4.17
C GLN A 139 -13.82 -2.55 3.75
N TRP A 140 -14.29 -1.58 2.97
CA TRP A 140 -13.55 -0.38 2.59
C TRP A 140 -14.01 0.75 3.49
N CYS A 141 -13.12 1.27 4.32
CA CYS A 141 -13.50 2.26 5.32
C CYS A 141 -12.30 3.07 5.80
N SER A 142 -12.56 4.08 6.63
CA SER A 142 -11.52 4.71 7.42
C SER A 142 -11.50 4.15 8.84
N VAL A 143 -10.34 4.26 9.49
CA VAL A 143 -10.13 3.96 10.91
C VAL A 143 -9.36 5.11 11.56
N ILE A 144 -9.49 5.21 12.88
CA ILE A 144 -8.81 6.24 13.68
C ILE A 144 -7.91 5.59 14.69
N ARG A 145 -6.61 5.94 14.63
CA ARG A 145 -5.58 5.59 15.62
C ARG A 145 -4.90 6.86 16.09
N TRP A 146 -4.94 7.14 17.40
CA TRP A 146 -4.47 8.41 17.96
C TRP A 146 -2.95 8.46 18.04
N GLU A 147 -2.32 8.49 16.88
CA GLU A 147 -0.86 8.50 16.70
C GLU A 147 -0.23 9.80 17.20
N LYS A 148 0.93 9.69 17.86
CA LYS A 148 1.69 10.85 18.35
C LYS A 148 2.44 11.57 17.23
N THR A 149 3.05 10.77 16.33
CA THR A 149 3.82 11.27 15.18
C THR A 149 3.12 10.86 13.90
N THR A 150 2.89 11.82 13.01
CA THR A 150 2.16 11.58 11.76
C THR A 150 2.96 12.01 10.54
N ARG A 151 2.74 11.31 9.43
CA ARG A 151 3.26 11.64 8.10
C ARG A 151 2.25 11.18 7.06
N PRO A 152 1.90 12.00 6.05
CA PRO A 152 0.90 11.66 5.04
C PRO A 152 1.09 10.26 4.47
N PHE A 153 0.02 9.50 4.32
CA PHE A 153 -0.05 8.09 3.87
C PHE A 153 0.66 7.06 4.75
N LEU A 154 1.76 7.38 5.37
CA LEU A 154 2.56 6.41 6.14
C LEU A 154 1.99 6.18 7.54
N ARG A 155 1.60 7.26 8.21
CA ARG A 155 1.04 7.25 9.56
C ARG A 155 0.20 8.50 9.77
N SER A 156 -1.12 8.34 9.81
CA SER A 156 -2.10 9.40 10.06
C SER A 156 -3.04 8.99 11.17
N ARG A 157 -3.67 9.95 11.83
CA ARG A 157 -4.68 9.65 12.86
C ARG A 157 -5.93 9.03 12.28
N GLU A 158 -6.33 9.46 11.09
CA GLU A 158 -7.33 8.79 10.26
C GLU A 158 -6.68 8.38 8.94
N PHE A 159 -6.97 7.16 8.47
CA PHE A 159 -6.51 6.68 7.18
C PHE A 159 -7.55 5.74 6.56
N TRP A 160 -7.56 5.72 5.24
CA TRP A 160 -8.37 4.80 4.46
C TRP A 160 -7.66 3.46 4.29
N TRP A 161 -8.42 2.41 4.38
CA TRP A 161 -7.93 1.06 4.20
C TRP A 161 -9.02 0.10 3.70
N GLN A 162 -8.61 -1.10 3.45
CA GLN A 162 -9.47 -2.27 3.42
C GLN A 162 -9.07 -3.20 4.56
N GLU A 163 -10.05 -3.79 5.19
CA GLU A 163 -9.87 -4.86 6.16
C GLU A 163 -10.79 -6.02 5.81
N GLY A 164 -10.21 -7.19 5.59
CA GLY A 164 -10.91 -8.43 5.42
C GLY A 164 -11.02 -9.17 6.75
N HIS A 165 -12.17 -9.77 7.00
CA HIS A 165 -12.43 -10.58 8.17
C HIS A 165 -13.22 -11.81 7.75
N THR A 166 -12.69 -13.00 8.04
CA THR A 166 -13.30 -14.25 7.62
C THR A 166 -13.38 -15.25 8.77
N ILE A 167 -14.37 -16.13 8.71
CA ILE A 167 -14.49 -17.27 9.63
C ILE A 167 -14.74 -18.55 8.83
N HIS A 168 -14.15 -19.64 9.31
CA HIS A 168 -14.08 -20.92 8.63
C HIS A 168 -14.44 -22.07 9.56
N GLU A 169 -14.90 -23.19 8.97
CA GLU A 169 -15.21 -24.40 9.72
C GLU A 169 -13.94 -25.04 10.31
N THR A 170 -12.82 -25.01 9.58
CA THR A 170 -11.58 -25.68 9.99
C THR A 170 -10.38 -24.74 10.03
N ALA A 171 -9.35 -25.15 10.79
CA ALA A 171 -8.08 -24.42 10.88
C ALA A 171 -7.36 -24.38 9.51
N GLU A 172 -7.41 -25.48 8.78
CA GLU A 172 -6.78 -25.62 7.46
C GLU A 172 -7.38 -24.65 6.46
N GLU A 173 -8.72 -24.48 6.45
CA GLU A 173 -9.39 -23.49 5.58
C GLU A 173 -8.97 -22.07 5.93
N ALA A 174 -8.93 -21.73 7.22
CA ALA A 174 -8.53 -20.41 7.68
C ALA A 174 -7.04 -20.12 7.36
N GLN A 175 -6.17 -21.09 7.51
CA GLN A 175 -4.76 -20.96 7.13
C GLN A 175 -4.59 -20.79 5.62
N ALA A 176 -5.34 -21.53 4.81
CA ALA A 176 -5.34 -21.39 3.36
C ALA A 176 -5.83 -19.98 2.94
N GLU A 177 -6.87 -19.47 3.58
CA GLU A 177 -7.36 -18.10 3.37
C GLU A 177 -6.30 -17.06 3.73
N THR A 178 -5.62 -17.22 4.86
CA THR A 178 -4.53 -16.32 5.29
C THR A 178 -3.44 -16.24 4.22
N MET A 179 -3.04 -17.37 3.65
CA MET A 179 -2.02 -17.42 2.61
C MET A 179 -2.53 -16.92 1.26
N GLN A 180 -3.79 -17.17 0.92
CA GLN A 180 -4.42 -16.65 -0.30
C GLN A 180 -4.40 -15.13 -0.31
N GLN A 181 -4.73 -14.47 0.80
CA GLN A 181 -4.72 -13.01 0.89
C GLN A 181 -3.29 -12.43 0.92
N LEU A 182 -2.34 -13.11 1.55
CA LEU A 182 -0.93 -12.71 1.46
C LEU A 182 -0.43 -12.71 0.01
N ASN A 183 -0.74 -13.76 -0.74
CA ASN A 183 -0.37 -13.86 -2.15
C ASN A 183 -1.09 -12.80 -3.00
N CYS A 184 -2.37 -12.54 -2.73
CA CYS A 184 -3.12 -11.47 -3.38
C CYS A 184 -2.42 -10.12 -3.22
N TYR A 185 -1.95 -9.79 -2.01
CA TYR A 185 -1.18 -8.57 -1.76
C TYR A 185 0.17 -8.57 -2.48
N ALA A 186 0.91 -9.67 -2.44
CA ALA A 186 2.20 -9.77 -3.13
C ALA A 186 2.04 -9.55 -4.65
N ASP A 187 1.02 -10.17 -5.24
CA ASP A 187 0.68 -10.01 -6.66
C ASP A 187 0.22 -8.59 -6.98
N PHE A 188 -0.55 -7.96 -6.10
CA PHE A 188 -0.98 -6.58 -6.27
C PHE A 188 0.20 -5.60 -6.26
N PHE A 189 1.13 -5.74 -5.32
CA PHE A 189 2.35 -4.94 -5.29
C PHE A 189 3.17 -5.11 -6.57
N ARG A 190 3.35 -6.35 -7.03
CA ARG A 190 4.10 -6.65 -8.25
C ARG A 190 3.42 -6.14 -9.52
N HIS A 191 2.17 -6.55 -9.73
CA HIS A 191 1.49 -6.40 -11.01
C HIS A 191 0.69 -5.11 -11.16
N VAL A 192 0.41 -4.40 -10.05
CA VAL A 192 -0.33 -3.13 -10.06
C VAL A 192 0.54 -1.96 -9.65
N LEU A 193 1.34 -2.11 -8.59
CA LEU A 193 2.18 -1.05 -8.05
C LEU A 193 3.60 -1.04 -8.59
N ALA A 194 4.01 -2.06 -9.37
CA ALA A 194 5.38 -2.26 -9.86
C ALA A 194 6.42 -2.27 -8.72
N ILE A 195 6.08 -2.83 -7.56
CA ILE A 195 6.92 -2.88 -6.37
C ILE A 195 7.25 -4.33 -6.02
N PRO A 196 8.52 -4.73 -6.00
CA PRO A 196 8.94 -6.03 -5.51
C PRO A 196 8.77 -6.10 -3.99
N VAL A 197 8.39 -7.26 -3.48
CA VAL A 197 8.16 -7.49 -2.05
C VAL A 197 8.81 -8.79 -1.58
N VAL A 198 9.08 -8.85 -0.29
CA VAL A 198 9.48 -10.06 0.42
C VAL A 198 8.30 -10.53 1.27
N PRO A 199 7.55 -11.56 0.82
CA PRO A 199 6.51 -12.15 1.64
C PRO A 199 7.13 -13.05 2.72
N GLY A 200 6.63 -12.94 3.93
CA GLY A 200 7.17 -13.70 5.05
C GLY A 200 6.29 -13.71 6.28
N ARG A 201 6.69 -14.51 7.27
CA ARG A 201 6.05 -14.59 8.58
C ARG A 201 6.74 -13.64 9.56
N LYS A 202 5.96 -12.91 10.36
CA LYS A 202 6.46 -12.11 11.48
C LYS A 202 6.94 -13.00 12.63
N THR A 203 7.90 -12.48 13.40
CA THR A 203 8.32 -13.11 14.67
C THR A 203 7.19 -13.05 15.69
N GLU A 204 7.32 -13.84 16.74
CA GLU A 204 6.34 -13.82 17.86
C GLU A 204 6.22 -12.43 18.52
N LYS A 205 7.31 -11.64 18.50
CA LYS A 205 7.34 -10.27 19.01
C LYS A 205 6.61 -9.29 18.11
N GLU A 206 6.76 -9.44 16.79
CA GLU A 206 6.24 -8.48 15.80
C GLU A 206 4.88 -8.88 15.22
N LYS A 207 4.35 -10.05 15.56
CA LYS A 207 3.03 -10.49 15.12
C LYS A 207 1.92 -9.62 15.71
N PHE A 208 0.79 -9.57 15.03
CA PHE A 208 -0.40 -8.90 15.54
C PHE A 208 -0.83 -9.52 16.89
N ALA A 209 -1.13 -8.66 17.85
CA ALA A 209 -1.54 -9.09 19.17
C ALA A 209 -2.82 -9.94 19.11
N GLY A 210 -2.79 -11.13 19.72
CA GLY A 210 -3.90 -12.09 19.66
C GLY A 210 -3.88 -13.03 18.45
N ALA A 211 -3.11 -12.77 17.40
CA ALA A 211 -2.94 -13.70 16.29
C ALA A 211 -2.04 -14.89 16.68
N GLU A 212 -2.31 -16.07 16.10
CA GLU A 212 -1.39 -17.21 16.15
C GLU A 212 -0.22 -17.04 15.18
N ALA A 213 -0.50 -16.49 14.00
CA ALA A 213 0.50 -16.15 13.01
C ALA A 213 0.13 -14.86 12.29
N THR A 214 1.15 -14.04 12.00
CA THR A 214 1.04 -12.87 11.14
C THR A 214 2.00 -13.00 9.98
N TYR A 215 1.49 -12.80 8.78
CA TYR A 215 2.26 -12.72 7.55
C TYR A 215 2.25 -11.30 7.00
N THR A 216 3.27 -10.96 6.24
CA THR A 216 3.50 -9.62 5.74
C THR A 216 4.10 -9.63 4.34
N VAL A 217 3.91 -8.56 3.60
CA VAL A 217 4.72 -8.22 2.44
C VAL A 217 5.58 -7.02 2.79
N GLU A 218 6.90 -7.19 2.77
CA GLU A 218 7.87 -6.16 3.11
C GLU A 218 8.48 -5.56 1.85
N CYS A 219 8.53 -4.23 1.79
CA CYS A 219 9.10 -3.47 0.68
C CYS A 219 10.34 -2.74 1.11
N MET A 220 11.23 -2.44 0.17
CA MET A 220 12.37 -1.53 0.36
C MET A 220 12.15 -0.25 -0.41
N MET A 221 12.26 0.89 0.27
CA MET A 221 12.11 2.21 -0.31
C MET A 221 13.46 2.71 -0.89
N LYS A 222 13.45 3.80 -1.66
CA LYS A 222 14.67 4.38 -2.25
C LYS A 222 15.73 4.76 -1.24
N ASP A 223 15.32 5.21 -0.05
CA ASP A 223 16.24 5.50 1.05
C ASP A 223 16.72 4.24 1.79
N ARG A 224 16.41 3.05 1.24
CA ARG A 224 16.81 1.73 1.74
C ARG A 224 16.25 1.38 3.11
N LYS A 225 15.15 2.03 3.52
CA LYS A 225 14.38 1.63 4.69
C LYS A 225 13.26 0.68 4.28
N ALA A 226 12.88 -0.15 5.25
CA ALA A 226 11.78 -1.10 5.11
C ALA A 226 10.42 -0.43 5.31
N LEU A 227 9.44 -0.86 4.51
CA LEU A 227 8.04 -0.51 4.69
C LEU A 227 7.19 -1.78 4.67
N GLN A 228 6.34 -1.94 5.68
CA GLN A 228 5.32 -2.99 5.67
C GLN A 228 4.19 -2.58 4.74
N GLY A 229 3.98 -3.35 3.66
CA GLY A 229 2.99 -3.04 2.63
C GLY A 229 1.58 -3.48 2.99
N ALA A 230 1.43 -4.71 3.45
CA ALA A 230 0.16 -5.32 3.86
C ALA A 230 0.42 -6.47 4.83
N THR A 231 -0.62 -6.89 5.55
CA THR A 231 -0.56 -8.02 6.49
C THR A 231 -1.74 -8.96 6.35
N SER A 232 -1.51 -10.23 6.68
CA SER A 232 -2.54 -11.26 6.75
C SER A 232 -2.34 -12.07 8.03
N HIS A 233 -3.40 -12.23 8.83
CA HIS A 233 -3.37 -12.80 10.18
C HIS A 233 -4.20 -14.06 10.27
N TYR A 234 -3.66 -15.09 10.89
CA TYR A 234 -4.38 -16.27 11.33
C TYR A 234 -4.57 -16.20 12.85
N PHE A 235 -5.81 -16.23 13.33
CA PHE A 235 -6.14 -16.08 14.75
C PHE A 235 -6.40 -17.41 15.47
N GLY A 236 -6.56 -18.51 14.73
CA GLY A 236 -7.12 -19.71 15.32
C GLY A 236 -8.58 -19.49 15.74
N ASP A 237 -8.98 -20.04 16.87
CA ASP A 237 -10.34 -19.90 17.43
C ASP A 237 -10.41 -19.02 18.69
N LYS A 238 -9.33 -18.31 19.02
CA LYS A 238 -9.24 -17.54 20.29
C LYS A 238 -10.27 -16.42 20.38
N PHE A 239 -10.40 -15.61 19.30
CA PHE A 239 -11.42 -14.55 19.26
C PHE A 239 -12.83 -15.13 19.25
N SER A 240 -13.05 -16.20 18.50
CA SER A 240 -14.34 -16.87 18.44
C SER A 240 -14.77 -17.36 19.84
N ARG A 241 -13.85 -17.90 20.63
CA ARG A 241 -14.11 -18.31 22.02
C ARG A 241 -14.42 -17.13 22.92
N ALA A 242 -13.61 -16.06 22.86
CA ALA A 242 -13.78 -14.89 23.71
C ALA A 242 -15.10 -14.17 23.49
N TYR A 243 -15.57 -14.13 22.24
CA TYR A 243 -16.83 -13.49 21.85
C TYR A 243 -18.00 -14.47 21.74
N ASN A 244 -17.80 -15.75 22.12
CA ASN A 244 -18.79 -16.81 22.04
C ASN A 244 -19.44 -16.95 20.65
N VAL A 245 -18.60 -16.87 19.60
CA VAL A 245 -19.02 -17.15 18.23
C VAL A 245 -19.03 -18.66 18.06
N THR A 246 -20.23 -19.25 17.91
CA THR A 246 -20.39 -20.70 17.84
C THR A 246 -21.27 -21.12 16.68
N PHE A 247 -21.09 -22.34 16.22
CA PHE A 247 -21.96 -22.97 15.23
C PHE A 247 -22.19 -24.45 15.54
N THR A 248 -23.32 -24.98 15.10
CA THR A 248 -23.58 -26.41 15.13
C THR A 248 -22.84 -27.09 13.99
N GLY A 249 -21.88 -27.94 14.32
CA GLY A 249 -21.06 -28.69 13.38
C GLY A 249 -21.82 -29.86 12.73
N ARG A 250 -21.13 -30.58 11.85
CA ARG A 250 -21.66 -31.77 11.13
C ARG A 250 -21.99 -32.94 12.06
N ASP A 251 -21.36 -32.94 13.24
CA ASP A 251 -21.57 -33.91 14.34
C ASP A 251 -22.68 -33.50 15.31
N ASN A 252 -23.44 -32.45 15.01
CA ASN A 252 -24.45 -31.82 15.87
C ASN A 252 -23.92 -31.27 17.19
N LYS A 253 -22.60 -31.00 17.31
CA LYS A 253 -22.00 -30.36 18.48
C LYS A 253 -21.71 -28.91 18.22
N LEU A 254 -21.70 -28.10 19.28
CA LEU A 254 -21.25 -26.71 19.21
C LEU A 254 -19.74 -26.65 19.00
N GLN A 255 -19.33 -25.86 18.04
CA GLN A 255 -17.93 -25.64 17.67
C GLN A 255 -17.67 -24.15 17.53
N TYR A 256 -16.39 -23.76 17.59
CA TYR A 256 -15.91 -22.41 17.39
C TYR A 256 -15.25 -22.30 16.01
N PRO A 257 -15.62 -21.31 15.16
CA PRO A 257 -14.96 -21.14 13.88
C PRO A 257 -13.53 -20.60 14.03
N PHE A 258 -12.72 -20.83 13.00
CA PHE A 258 -11.37 -20.32 12.89
C PHE A 258 -11.38 -19.01 12.10
N GLN A 259 -10.67 -18.01 12.60
CA GLN A 259 -10.75 -16.64 12.12
C GLN A 259 -9.49 -16.17 11.43
N THR A 260 -9.65 -15.34 10.40
CA THR A 260 -8.58 -14.57 9.77
C THR A 260 -8.93 -13.09 9.75
N SER A 261 -7.89 -12.24 9.66
CA SER A 261 -8.04 -10.87 9.18
C SER A 261 -6.85 -10.48 8.31
N TRP A 262 -7.07 -9.57 7.38
CA TRP A 262 -6.05 -9.13 6.44
C TRP A 262 -6.35 -7.72 5.96
N GLY A 263 -5.29 -6.91 5.73
CA GLY A 263 -5.49 -5.51 5.44
C GLY A 263 -4.33 -4.83 4.72
N SER A 264 -4.71 -3.82 3.95
CA SER A 264 -3.82 -2.86 3.32
C SER A 264 -4.42 -1.46 3.35
N THR A 265 -3.59 -0.43 3.36
CA THR A 265 -4.02 0.94 3.59
C THR A 265 -3.54 1.88 2.49
N THR A 266 -3.95 3.14 2.55
CA THR A 266 -3.38 4.23 1.74
C THR A 266 -1.86 4.37 1.90
N ARG A 267 -1.21 3.62 2.81
CA ARG A 267 0.25 3.48 2.87
C ARG A 267 0.83 2.98 1.54
N MET A 268 0.08 2.23 0.75
CA MET A 268 0.49 1.82 -0.60
C MET A 268 0.80 3.02 -1.50
N ILE A 269 0.09 4.15 -1.35
CA ILE A 269 0.41 5.39 -2.09
C ILE A 269 1.77 5.92 -1.64
N GLY A 270 2.05 5.91 -0.34
CA GLY A 270 3.37 6.25 0.20
C GLY A 270 4.48 5.34 -0.33
N ALA A 271 4.21 4.03 -0.43
CA ALA A 271 5.14 3.07 -1.02
C ALA A 271 5.45 3.41 -2.49
N VAL A 272 4.44 3.74 -3.29
CA VAL A 272 4.60 4.15 -4.70
C VAL A 272 5.47 5.42 -4.81
N ILE A 273 5.20 6.44 -3.97
CA ILE A 273 6.00 7.67 -3.95
C ILE A 273 7.47 7.34 -3.65
N MET A 274 7.72 6.60 -2.57
CA MET A 274 9.09 6.32 -2.09
C MET A 274 9.84 5.30 -2.94
N THR A 275 9.15 4.48 -3.73
CA THR A 275 9.78 3.52 -4.64
C THR A 275 10.08 4.13 -6.00
N HIS A 276 9.16 4.91 -6.57
CA HIS A 276 9.24 5.33 -7.95
C HIS A 276 9.52 6.82 -8.15
N GLY A 277 9.07 7.68 -7.23
CA GLY A 277 9.24 9.14 -7.33
C GLY A 277 10.69 9.57 -7.54
N ASP A 278 10.87 10.73 -8.15
CA ASP A 278 12.17 11.34 -8.44
C ASP A 278 12.19 12.84 -8.06
N ASN A 279 13.23 13.55 -8.44
CA ASN A 279 13.35 14.98 -8.16
C ASN A 279 12.43 15.88 -9.01
N ASN A 280 11.68 15.31 -9.94
CA ASN A 280 10.64 16.00 -10.71
C ASN A 280 9.22 15.72 -10.18
N GLY A 281 9.06 14.82 -9.23
CA GLY A 281 7.79 14.52 -8.57
C GLY A 281 7.40 13.04 -8.60
N LEU A 282 6.10 12.78 -8.73
CA LEU A 282 5.55 11.43 -8.84
C LEU A 282 6.01 10.72 -10.12
N VAL A 283 6.14 9.41 -10.02
CA VAL A 283 6.18 8.48 -11.15
C VAL A 283 5.15 7.39 -10.85
N LEU A 284 3.99 7.45 -11.51
CA LEU A 284 2.90 6.54 -11.20
C LEU A 284 2.95 5.29 -12.08
N PRO A 285 2.83 4.10 -11.46
CA PRO A 285 2.51 2.90 -12.21
C PRO A 285 1.25 3.10 -13.05
N PRO A 286 1.25 2.75 -14.34
CA PRO A 286 0.15 3.10 -15.24
C PRO A 286 -1.22 2.61 -14.79
N ARG A 287 -1.29 1.46 -14.09
CA ARG A 287 -2.56 0.85 -13.68
C ARG A 287 -3.31 1.67 -12.64
N ILE A 288 -2.60 2.43 -11.80
CA ILE A 288 -3.22 3.27 -10.75
C ILE A 288 -3.26 4.76 -11.10
N ALA A 289 -2.60 5.20 -12.16
CA ALA A 289 -2.58 6.60 -12.56
C ALA A 289 -3.99 7.11 -12.90
N PRO A 290 -4.49 8.19 -12.28
CA PRO A 290 -5.78 8.77 -12.63
C PRO A 290 -5.85 9.23 -14.09
N THR A 291 -4.73 9.71 -14.61
CA THR A 291 -4.50 10.02 -16.01
C THR A 291 -3.31 9.21 -16.49
N GLN A 292 -3.52 8.35 -17.47
CA GLN A 292 -2.46 7.53 -18.06
C GLN A 292 -1.74 8.23 -19.18
N VAL A 293 -2.48 9.05 -19.93
CA VAL A 293 -1.99 9.83 -21.05
C VAL A 293 -2.52 11.25 -20.93
N VAL A 294 -1.63 12.23 -20.98
CA VAL A 294 -2.01 13.63 -21.21
C VAL A 294 -1.67 14.03 -22.64
N ILE A 295 -2.62 14.56 -23.37
CA ILE A 295 -2.42 15.07 -24.73
C ILE A 295 -2.20 16.57 -24.62
N VAL A 296 -1.08 17.04 -25.17
CA VAL A 296 -0.70 18.46 -25.21
C VAL A 296 -0.60 18.91 -26.66
N PRO A 297 -1.64 19.58 -27.17
CA PRO A 297 -1.58 20.16 -28.53
C PRO A 297 -0.69 21.39 -28.52
N ILE A 298 0.31 21.41 -29.41
CA ILE A 298 1.29 22.50 -29.55
C ILE A 298 0.82 23.48 -30.63
N ALA A 299 0.82 24.77 -30.29
CA ALA A 299 0.40 25.86 -31.19
C ALA A 299 -1.01 25.67 -31.81
N ALA A 300 -1.92 25.04 -31.10
CA ALA A 300 -3.28 24.76 -31.50
C ALA A 300 -4.09 26.04 -31.86
N HIS A 301 -3.78 27.16 -31.15
CA HIS A 301 -4.42 28.46 -31.43
C HIS A 301 -4.14 29.01 -32.85
N LYS A 302 -3.04 28.57 -33.48
CA LYS A 302 -2.67 28.92 -34.85
C LYS A 302 -3.00 27.82 -35.87
N ASN A 303 -3.23 26.62 -35.40
CA ASN A 303 -3.43 25.41 -36.20
C ASN A 303 -4.60 24.60 -35.63
N PRO A 304 -5.86 24.94 -35.95
CA PRO A 304 -7.04 24.28 -35.42
C PRO A 304 -7.06 22.76 -35.67
N GLU A 305 -6.47 22.28 -36.75
CA GLU A 305 -6.37 20.86 -37.10
C GLU A 305 -5.64 20.04 -36.05
N VAL A 306 -4.65 20.66 -35.38
CA VAL A 306 -3.93 20.01 -34.27
C VAL A 306 -4.87 19.69 -33.11
N LEU A 307 -5.75 20.64 -32.76
CA LEU A 307 -6.72 20.43 -31.68
C LEU A 307 -7.78 19.39 -32.05
N GLU A 308 -8.27 19.42 -33.28
CA GLU A 308 -9.27 18.44 -33.74
C GLU A 308 -8.67 17.04 -33.80
N THR A 309 -7.43 16.88 -34.27
CA THR A 309 -6.74 15.58 -34.22
C THR A 309 -6.50 15.13 -32.79
N ALA A 310 -6.09 16.02 -31.89
CA ALA A 310 -5.90 15.70 -30.47
C ALA A 310 -7.21 15.20 -29.81
N LYS A 311 -8.35 15.81 -30.12
CA LYS A 311 -9.68 15.36 -29.65
C LYS A 311 -10.06 14.01 -30.21
N SER A 312 -9.77 13.74 -31.51
CA SER A 312 -10.02 12.44 -32.12
C SER A 312 -9.19 11.34 -31.43
N VAL A 313 -7.90 11.56 -31.25
CA VAL A 313 -7.00 10.63 -30.54
C VAL A 313 -7.49 10.39 -29.10
N MET A 314 -7.91 11.45 -28.40
CA MET A 314 -8.48 11.32 -27.06
C MET A 314 -9.72 10.41 -27.06
N ALA A 315 -10.63 10.61 -28.01
CA ALA A 315 -11.86 9.80 -28.09
C ALA A 315 -11.53 8.32 -28.34
N ASP A 316 -10.60 8.02 -29.24
CA ASP A 316 -10.16 6.65 -29.55
C ASP A 316 -9.52 5.96 -28.32
N LEU A 317 -8.67 6.67 -27.61
CA LEU A 317 -8.03 6.17 -26.38
C LEU A 317 -9.05 5.92 -25.26
N ILE A 318 -10.02 6.84 -25.07
CA ILE A 318 -11.11 6.66 -24.09
C ILE A 318 -11.95 5.43 -24.46
N ALA A 319 -12.32 5.28 -25.71
CA ALA A 319 -13.07 4.12 -26.21
C ALA A 319 -12.33 2.80 -25.98
N ALA A 320 -11.01 2.85 -25.99
CA ALA A 320 -10.13 1.71 -25.71
C ALA A 320 -9.87 1.47 -24.21
N GLY A 321 -10.49 2.27 -23.31
CA GLY A 321 -10.38 2.14 -21.86
C GLY A 321 -9.15 2.81 -21.24
N VAL A 322 -8.44 3.67 -21.98
CA VAL A 322 -7.32 4.45 -21.47
C VAL A 322 -7.84 5.73 -20.80
N ARG A 323 -7.30 6.06 -19.62
CA ARG A 323 -7.64 7.29 -18.90
C ARG A 323 -6.81 8.44 -19.45
N VAL A 324 -7.47 9.35 -20.17
CA VAL A 324 -6.83 10.42 -20.95
C VAL A 324 -7.31 11.78 -20.49
N LYS A 325 -6.40 12.75 -20.50
CA LYS A 325 -6.68 14.18 -20.35
C LYS A 325 -6.16 14.93 -21.56
N LEU A 326 -6.96 15.85 -22.09
CA LEU A 326 -6.52 16.84 -23.06
C LEU A 326 -6.21 18.15 -22.34
N ASP A 327 -5.03 18.71 -22.52
CA ASP A 327 -4.67 20.04 -22.00
C ASP A 327 -4.52 21.06 -23.14
N ASP A 328 -5.63 21.67 -23.49
CA ASP A 328 -5.75 22.77 -24.45
C ASP A 328 -5.73 24.17 -23.80
N SER A 329 -5.35 24.25 -22.51
CA SER A 329 -5.22 25.51 -21.78
C SER A 329 -4.16 26.43 -22.41
N ASP A 330 -4.20 27.69 -22.02
CA ASP A 330 -3.27 28.75 -22.46
C ASP A 330 -1.93 28.76 -21.69
N GLN A 331 -1.71 27.77 -20.82
CA GLN A 331 -0.46 27.60 -20.09
C GLN A 331 0.71 27.32 -21.04
N SER A 332 1.90 27.78 -20.67
CA SER A 332 3.11 27.52 -21.45
C SER A 332 3.43 26.02 -21.51
N MET A 333 4.09 25.58 -22.58
CA MET A 333 4.55 24.19 -22.73
C MET A 333 5.43 23.75 -21.56
N GLY A 334 6.34 24.63 -21.10
CA GLY A 334 7.20 24.37 -19.95
C GLY A 334 6.42 24.13 -18.67
N TRP A 335 5.35 24.91 -18.45
CA TRP A 335 4.47 24.70 -17.31
C TRP A 335 3.73 23.35 -17.38
N LYS A 336 3.15 23.03 -18.56
CA LYS A 336 2.45 21.75 -18.77
C LYS A 336 3.38 20.54 -18.55
N CYS A 337 4.60 20.60 -19.07
CA CYS A 337 5.58 19.55 -18.84
C CYS A 337 5.85 19.34 -17.35
N ALA A 338 6.16 20.41 -16.62
CA ALA A 338 6.47 20.34 -15.19
C ALA A 338 5.27 19.90 -14.35
N GLU A 339 4.06 20.35 -14.68
CA GLU A 339 2.83 19.97 -13.98
C GLU A 339 2.55 18.46 -14.09
N TYR A 340 2.63 17.91 -15.31
CA TYR A 340 2.35 16.50 -15.52
C TYR A 340 3.51 15.58 -15.10
N GLU A 341 4.74 16.08 -15.08
CA GLU A 341 5.86 15.39 -14.43
C GLU A 341 5.66 15.32 -12.92
N MET A 342 5.28 16.43 -12.27
CA MET A 342 4.96 16.47 -10.83
C MET A 342 3.85 15.48 -10.47
N ARG A 343 2.80 15.40 -11.28
CA ARG A 343 1.68 14.48 -11.09
C ARG A 343 1.97 13.04 -11.49
N GLY A 344 3.12 12.77 -12.09
CA GLY A 344 3.55 11.42 -12.45
C GLY A 344 2.72 10.76 -13.55
N VAL A 345 2.17 11.54 -14.48
CA VAL A 345 1.39 11.02 -15.61
C VAL A 345 2.31 10.17 -16.52
N PRO A 346 1.99 8.89 -16.73
CA PRO A 346 2.90 7.94 -17.39
C PRO A 346 3.35 8.35 -18.79
N ILE A 347 2.44 8.89 -19.61
CA ILE A 347 2.73 9.29 -20.98
C ILE A 347 2.23 10.72 -21.23
N ARG A 348 3.10 11.56 -21.77
CA ARG A 348 2.71 12.83 -22.37
C ARG A 348 2.77 12.68 -23.87
N LEU A 349 1.63 12.83 -24.55
CA LEU A 349 1.51 12.84 -25.98
C LEU A 349 1.55 14.31 -26.47
N GLU A 350 2.61 14.67 -27.16
CA GLU A 350 2.81 15.99 -27.76
C GLU A 350 2.44 15.91 -29.23
N LEU A 351 1.58 16.83 -29.70
CA LEU A 351 1.13 16.90 -31.07
C LEU A 351 1.28 18.32 -31.59
N GLY A 352 2.20 18.52 -32.50
CA GLY A 352 2.45 19.80 -33.17
C GLY A 352 2.08 19.79 -34.68
N PRO A 353 2.08 20.96 -35.33
CA PRO A 353 1.75 21.04 -36.76
C PRO A 353 2.71 20.24 -37.66
N ARG A 354 3.99 20.14 -37.28
CA ARG A 354 4.99 19.37 -38.05
C ARG A 354 4.73 17.86 -37.92
N ASP A 355 4.46 17.41 -36.70
CA ASP A 355 4.14 16.01 -36.42
C ASP A 355 2.87 15.60 -37.18
N LEU A 356 1.85 16.46 -37.14
CA LEU A 356 0.58 16.22 -37.82
C LEU A 356 0.78 16.10 -39.35
N ALA A 357 1.61 16.96 -39.92
CA ALA A 357 1.89 16.92 -41.37
C ALA A 357 2.53 15.60 -41.83
N GLU A 358 3.26 14.93 -40.91
CA GLU A 358 3.88 13.62 -41.13
C GLU A 358 3.02 12.45 -40.65
N GLY A 359 1.84 12.73 -40.12
CA GLY A 359 0.96 11.73 -39.48
C GLY A 359 1.55 11.11 -38.21
N ASN A 360 2.40 11.86 -37.53
CA ASN A 360 3.11 11.44 -36.32
C ASN A 360 2.63 12.19 -35.07
N CYS A 361 3.03 11.71 -33.88
CA CYS A 361 3.04 12.42 -32.62
C CYS A 361 4.30 12.05 -31.85
N CYS A 362 4.61 12.78 -30.77
CA CYS A 362 5.71 12.46 -29.87
C CYS A 362 5.14 11.96 -28.54
N LEU A 363 5.56 10.76 -28.13
CA LEU A 363 5.26 10.17 -26.84
C LEU A 363 6.45 10.37 -25.91
N VAL A 364 6.24 10.98 -24.76
CA VAL A 364 7.27 11.20 -23.74
C VAL A 364 6.94 10.36 -22.52
N ARG A 365 7.84 9.45 -22.16
CA ARG A 365 7.71 8.58 -20.99
C ARG A 365 8.07 9.33 -19.72
N ARG A 366 7.27 9.16 -18.68
CA ARG A 366 7.56 9.77 -17.37
C ARG A 366 8.65 9.05 -16.61
N ASP A 367 8.74 7.72 -16.74
CA ASP A 367 9.62 6.88 -15.93
C ASP A 367 11.13 7.08 -16.25
N ASN A 368 11.48 7.34 -17.50
CA ASN A 368 12.86 7.47 -17.95
C ASN A 368 13.14 8.69 -18.82
N GLY A 369 12.11 9.47 -19.17
CA GLY A 369 12.23 10.66 -20.01
C GLY A 369 12.42 10.39 -21.50
N GLU A 370 12.33 9.13 -21.94
CA GLU A 370 12.48 8.76 -23.33
C GLU A 370 11.39 9.39 -24.22
N LYS A 371 11.79 9.86 -25.40
CA LYS A 371 10.89 10.39 -26.41
C LYS A 371 10.81 9.43 -27.58
N VAL A 372 9.60 9.03 -27.92
CA VAL A 372 9.31 8.11 -29.01
C VAL A 372 8.43 8.81 -30.03
N THR A 373 8.84 8.82 -31.29
CA THR A 373 7.96 9.24 -32.39
C THR A 373 7.05 8.08 -32.76
N ALA A 374 5.76 8.30 -32.72
CA ALA A 374 4.73 7.30 -33.00
C ALA A 374 3.83 7.77 -34.15
N LYS A 375 3.27 6.84 -34.91
CA LYS A 375 2.23 7.13 -35.88
C LYS A 375 0.90 7.41 -35.20
N ILE A 376 0.15 8.40 -35.68
CA ILE A 376 -1.22 8.63 -35.17
C ILE A 376 -2.12 7.45 -35.57
N GLU A 377 -1.91 6.89 -36.76
CA GLU A 377 -2.54 5.63 -37.16
C GLU A 377 -2.01 4.50 -36.29
N GLY A 378 -2.93 3.77 -35.56
CA GLY A 378 -2.58 2.70 -34.65
C GLY A 378 -2.09 3.16 -33.28
N ILE A 379 -2.20 4.45 -32.95
CA ILE A 379 -1.69 5.03 -31.69
C ILE A 379 -2.26 4.35 -30.43
N VAL A 380 -3.46 3.82 -30.48
CA VAL A 380 -4.09 3.14 -29.34
C VAL A 380 -3.29 1.91 -28.91
N ASP A 381 -2.92 1.07 -29.87
CA ASP A 381 -2.15 -0.15 -29.59
C ASP A 381 -0.73 0.19 -29.12
N GLU A 382 -0.12 1.19 -29.75
CA GLU A 382 1.22 1.70 -29.37
C GLU A 382 1.21 2.21 -27.92
N ILE A 383 0.22 3.01 -27.53
CA ILE A 383 0.09 3.53 -26.17
C ILE A 383 -0.15 2.40 -25.16
N LYS A 384 -1.00 1.42 -25.46
CA LYS A 384 -1.21 0.28 -24.56
C LYS A 384 0.07 -0.52 -24.35
N ALA A 385 0.80 -0.82 -25.40
CA ALA A 385 2.08 -1.51 -25.32
C ALA A 385 3.10 -0.69 -24.52
N LEU A 386 3.13 0.64 -24.71
CA LEU A 386 4.04 1.53 -24.00
C LEU A 386 3.69 1.63 -22.51
N LEU A 387 2.41 1.63 -22.12
CA LEU A 387 1.99 1.59 -20.72
C LEU A 387 2.45 0.31 -20.03
N ASP A 388 2.35 -0.85 -20.68
CA ASP A 388 2.86 -2.10 -20.15
C ASP A 388 4.41 -2.08 -20.03
N ALA A 389 5.11 -1.56 -21.04
CA ALA A 389 6.57 -1.42 -21.01
C ALA A 389 7.04 -0.46 -19.89
N ILE A 390 6.28 0.60 -19.60
CA ILE A 390 6.55 1.51 -18.49
C ILE A 390 6.43 0.75 -17.16
N HIS A 391 5.37 -0.02 -16.97
CA HIS A 391 5.18 -0.83 -15.76
C HIS A 391 6.35 -1.78 -15.54
N ASP A 392 6.74 -2.53 -16.57
CA ASP A 392 7.83 -3.51 -16.50
C ASP A 392 9.19 -2.84 -16.23
N SER A 393 9.44 -1.68 -16.84
CA SER A 393 10.64 -0.88 -16.57
C SER A 393 10.69 -0.40 -15.12
N MET A 394 9.59 0.14 -14.60
CA MET A 394 9.50 0.57 -13.21
C MET A 394 9.72 -0.59 -12.24
N TYR A 395 9.14 -1.75 -12.51
CA TYR A 395 9.32 -2.95 -11.70
C TYR A 395 10.79 -3.40 -11.70
N THR A 396 11.41 -3.47 -12.88
CA THR A 396 12.82 -3.89 -13.04
C THR A 396 13.77 -2.99 -12.27
N VAL A 397 13.56 -1.67 -12.31
CA VAL A 397 14.37 -0.71 -11.54
C VAL A 397 14.20 -0.92 -10.03
N ALA A 398 12.97 -1.12 -9.57
CA ALA A 398 12.70 -1.37 -8.16
C ALA A 398 13.23 -2.73 -7.68
N GLU A 399 13.13 -3.77 -8.49
CA GLU A 399 13.67 -5.11 -8.21
C GLU A 399 15.19 -5.07 -8.08
N LYS A 400 15.86 -4.39 -9.01
CA LYS A 400 17.30 -4.18 -8.93
C LYS A 400 17.70 -3.42 -7.66
N ASN A 401 16.95 -2.40 -7.24
CA ASN A 401 17.21 -1.71 -5.98
C ASN A 401 17.09 -2.65 -4.77
N LEU A 402 16.09 -3.51 -4.74
CA LEU A 402 15.91 -4.51 -3.68
C LEU A 402 17.08 -5.51 -3.65
N GLU A 403 17.46 -6.05 -4.81
CA GLU A 403 18.54 -7.02 -4.93
C GLU A 403 19.90 -6.44 -4.55
N ASP A 404 20.25 -5.28 -5.09
CA ASP A 404 21.53 -4.60 -4.84
C ASP A 404 21.70 -4.17 -3.37
N ASN A 405 20.60 -4.03 -2.63
CA ASN A 405 20.59 -3.59 -1.24
C ASN A 405 20.07 -4.65 -0.25
N THR A 406 20.09 -5.92 -0.64
CA THR A 406 19.87 -7.07 0.25
C THR A 406 21.17 -7.83 0.43
N PHE A 407 21.65 -7.94 1.67
CA PHE A 407 22.97 -8.44 2.00
C PHE A 407 22.91 -9.68 2.88
N ASP A 408 23.64 -10.73 2.52
CA ASP A 408 23.87 -11.89 3.37
C ASP A 408 24.95 -11.57 4.40
N LEU A 409 24.53 -11.31 5.65
CA LEU A 409 25.41 -10.93 6.75
C LEU A 409 25.43 -12.02 7.83
N LYS A 410 26.53 -12.11 8.58
CA LYS A 410 26.78 -13.20 9.51
C LYS A 410 26.92 -12.75 10.96
N THR A 411 27.23 -11.48 11.20
CA THR A 411 27.47 -10.93 12.53
C THR A 411 26.62 -9.69 12.79
N ILE A 412 26.36 -9.42 14.07
CA ILE A 412 25.60 -8.23 14.46
C ILE A 412 26.35 -6.94 14.09
N ASP A 413 27.69 -6.95 14.12
CA ASP A 413 28.51 -5.79 13.76
C ASP A 413 28.36 -5.46 12.26
N GLU A 414 28.38 -6.47 11.38
CA GLU A 414 28.10 -6.27 9.94
C GLU A 414 26.71 -5.67 9.70
N VAL A 415 25.70 -6.12 10.45
CA VAL A 415 24.33 -5.56 10.35
C VAL A 415 24.29 -4.12 10.86
N LYS A 416 24.99 -3.82 11.95
CA LYS A 416 25.12 -2.45 12.48
C LYS A 416 25.79 -1.51 11.49
N GLU A 417 26.87 -1.93 10.87
CA GLU A 417 27.59 -1.15 9.84
C GLU A 417 26.68 -0.89 8.63
N MET A 418 25.97 -1.92 8.16
CA MET A 418 24.99 -1.76 7.08
C MET A 418 23.91 -0.73 7.44
N ALA A 419 23.30 -0.87 8.62
CA ALA A 419 22.21 0.00 9.07
C ALA A 419 22.64 1.47 9.27
N ALA A 420 23.85 1.69 9.80
CA ALA A 420 24.41 3.02 10.02
C ALA A 420 24.93 3.69 8.74
N GLY A 421 25.31 2.91 7.73
CA GLY A 421 25.91 3.38 6.50
C GLY A 421 24.96 3.32 5.30
N ARG A 422 25.10 2.25 4.51
CA ARG A 422 24.39 2.12 3.22
C ARG A 422 22.90 1.83 3.32
N GLY A 423 22.38 1.35 4.48
CA GLY A 423 21.02 0.89 4.64
C GLY A 423 20.72 -0.42 3.88
N GLY A 424 19.46 -0.82 3.81
CA GLY A 424 19.01 -2.01 3.10
C GLY A 424 18.50 -3.11 4.01
N PHE A 425 18.39 -4.31 3.46
CA PHE A 425 18.02 -5.52 4.20
C PHE A 425 19.25 -6.37 4.53
N ALA A 426 19.37 -6.77 5.79
CA ALA A 426 20.25 -7.85 6.18
C ALA A 426 19.49 -9.16 6.19
N ARG A 427 19.88 -10.12 5.36
CA ARG A 427 19.41 -11.50 5.41
C ARG A 427 20.40 -12.31 6.24
N THR A 428 19.92 -12.96 7.30
CA THR A 428 20.78 -13.66 8.27
C THR A 428 20.14 -14.95 8.74
N LYS A 429 20.92 -15.78 9.44
CA LYS A 429 20.38 -16.86 10.26
C LYS A 429 20.01 -16.34 11.65
N TRP A 430 18.94 -16.87 12.21
CA TRP A 430 18.40 -16.52 13.53
C TRP A 430 17.93 -17.75 14.32
N CYS A 431 18.21 -17.80 15.60
CA CYS A 431 17.90 -18.94 16.45
C CYS A 431 16.46 -18.98 16.98
N GLY A 432 15.62 -17.99 16.64
CA GLY A 432 14.24 -17.90 17.14
C GLY A 432 14.10 -17.23 18.51
N SER A 433 15.20 -16.85 19.18
CA SER A 433 15.17 -16.29 20.51
C SER A 433 14.75 -14.81 20.51
N LEU A 434 13.82 -14.46 21.42
CA LEU A 434 13.44 -13.07 21.69
C LEU A 434 14.63 -12.23 22.15
N GLU A 435 15.52 -12.81 22.99
CA GLU A 435 16.70 -12.12 23.48
C GLU A 435 17.60 -11.66 22.33
N CYS A 436 17.85 -12.53 21.34
CA CYS A 436 18.61 -12.16 20.15
C CYS A 436 17.90 -11.08 19.32
N GLU A 437 16.59 -11.15 19.18
CA GLU A 437 15.82 -10.13 18.46
C GLU A 437 15.90 -8.76 19.14
N LEU A 438 15.81 -8.70 20.46
CA LEU A 438 15.97 -7.47 21.25
C LEU A 438 17.38 -6.88 21.11
N LYS A 439 18.42 -7.73 21.18
CA LYS A 439 19.81 -7.31 20.96
C LYS A 439 20.04 -6.71 19.57
N MET A 440 19.44 -7.28 18.53
CA MET A 440 19.52 -6.72 17.18
C MET A 440 18.97 -5.29 17.12
N LYS A 441 17.86 -5.01 17.81
CA LYS A 441 17.30 -3.67 17.90
C LYS A 441 18.19 -2.72 18.70
N GLU A 442 18.68 -3.17 19.85
CA GLU A 442 19.49 -2.36 20.78
C GLU A 442 20.87 -2.05 20.21
N GLN A 443 21.56 -3.05 19.65
CA GLN A 443 22.96 -2.94 19.25
C GLN A 443 23.15 -2.56 17.79
N ALA A 444 22.29 -3.04 16.89
CA ALA A 444 22.37 -2.77 15.45
C ALA A 444 21.34 -1.76 14.94
N GLY A 445 20.38 -1.33 15.76
CA GLY A 445 19.37 -0.34 15.35
C GLY A 445 18.34 -0.84 14.33
N VAL A 446 18.22 -2.14 14.13
CA VAL A 446 17.31 -2.75 13.17
C VAL A 446 16.18 -3.50 13.87
N SER A 447 15.04 -3.64 13.19
CA SER A 447 13.97 -4.52 13.59
C SER A 447 13.86 -5.74 12.65
N SER A 448 13.34 -6.85 13.16
CA SER A 448 12.99 -7.98 12.31
C SER A 448 11.89 -7.57 11.34
N ARG A 449 12.06 -7.89 10.06
CA ARG A 449 11.04 -7.61 9.06
C ARG A 449 10.13 -8.80 8.85
N CYS A 450 10.71 -9.92 8.44
CA CYS A 450 10.02 -11.19 8.33
C CYS A 450 10.99 -12.36 8.21
N MET A 451 10.51 -13.54 8.53
CA MET A 451 11.09 -14.80 8.10
C MET A 451 10.50 -15.10 6.71
N PRO A 452 11.28 -15.08 5.63
CA PRO A 452 10.76 -15.24 4.28
C PRO A 452 10.05 -16.60 4.13
N LEU A 453 8.98 -16.66 3.35
CA LEU A 453 8.26 -17.92 3.10
C LEU A 453 9.18 -18.97 2.46
N LYS A 454 10.04 -18.53 1.56
CA LYS A 454 11.07 -19.39 0.96
C LYS A 454 12.32 -19.36 1.82
N GLN A 455 12.46 -20.34 2.70
CA GLN A 455 13.66 -20.55 3.50
C GLN A 455 14.75 -21.24 2.66
N SER A 456 16.02 -20.94 2.95
CA SER A 456 17.14 -21.57 2.21
C SER A 456 17.31 -23.07 2.51
N GLY A 457 16.79 -23.54 3.64
CA GLY A 457 16.97 -24.91 4.11
C GLY A 457 18.39 -25.23 4.60
N THR A 458 19.28 -24.25 4.64
CA THR A 458 20.68 -24.43 5.07
C THR A 458 20.82 -24.18 6.56
N THR A 459 21.80 -24.84 7.17
CA THR A 459 22.21 -24.57 8.54
C THR A 459 23.27 -23.48 8.57
N GLY A 460 23.24 -22.63 9.59
CA GLY A 460 24.22 -21.58 9.83
C GLY A 460 24.22 -21.13 11.28
N LYS A 461 24.94 -20.07 11.58
CA LYS A 461 25.04 -19.51 12.94
C LYS A 461 24.13 -18.30 13.10
N CYS A 462 23.42 -18.24 14.22
CA CYS A 462 22.63 -17.08 14.60
C CYS A 462 23.51 -15.81 14.57
N VAL A 463 23.06 -14.78 13.86
CA VAL A 463 23.73 -13.50 13.70
C VAL A 463 24.12 -12.84 15.03
N CYS A 464 23.36 -13.11 16.08
CA CYS A 464 23.53 -12.49 17.40
C CYS A 464 24.31 -13.34 18.38
N CYS A 465 23.90 -14.61 18.60
CA CYS A 465 24.49 -15.46 19.66
C CYS A 465 25.41 -16.58 19.15
N GLY A 466 25.53 -16.75 17.83
CA GLY A 466 26.37 -17.79 17.23
C GLY A 466 25.87 -19.21 17.35
N LYS A 467 24.69 -19.44 17.95
CA LYS A 467 24.05 -20.76 18.04
C LYS A 467 23.69 -21.29 16.65
N GLU A 468 23.88 -22.57 16.42
CA GLU A 468 23.49 -23.23 15.18
C GLU A 468 21.96 -23.18 14.98
N CYS A 469 21.53 -22.82 13.78
CA CYS A 469 20.11 -22.65 13.44
C CYS A 469 19.88 -22.68 11.92
N THR A 470 18.63 -22.82 11.51
CA THR A 470 18.24 -22.97 10.10
C THR A 470 17.34 -21.82 9.60
N THR A 471 16.76 -21.02 10.48
CA THR A 471 15.80 -19.98 10.12
C THR A 471 16.48 -18.79 9.46
N ASP A 472 16.05 -18.47 8.23
CA ASP A 472 16.39 -17.22 7.56
C ASP A 472 15.45 -16.12 8.01
N ILE A 473 16.00 -14.91 8.22
CA ILE A 473 15.24 -13.72 8.63
C ILE A 473 15.81 -12.47 7.97
N TYR A 474 14.93 -11.50 7.70
CA TYR A 474 15.29 -10.18 7.20
C TYR A 474 15.22 -9.15 8.33
N TRP A 475 16.26 -8.31 8.39
CA TRP A 475 16.38 -7.15 9.29
C TRP A 475 16.50 -5.87 8.49
N GLY A 476 15.98 -4.78 9.02
CA GLY A 476 16.14 -3.47 8.41
C GLY A 476 15.67 -2.34 9.33
N VAL A 477 16.10 -1.12 9.00
CA VAL A 477 15.52 0.09 9.57
C VAL A 477 14.15 0.31 8.92
N ALA A 478 13.12 0.58 9.72
CA ALA A 478 11.74 0.67 9.23
C ALA A 478 11.15 2.07 9.44
N TYR A 479 10.15 2.40 8.63
CA TYR A 479 9.27 3.55 8.82
C TYR A 479 8.31 3.39 9.98
#